data_6026741894549283deddde3061f338d0
#
_entry.id   6026741894549283deddde3061f338d0
#
_cell.length_a   1.000
_cell.length_b   1.000
_cell.length_c   1.000
_cell.angle_alpha   90.00
_cell.angle_beta   90.00
_cell.angle_gamma   90.00
#
_symmetry.space_group_name_H-M   'P 1'
#
loop_
_entity.id
_entity.type
_entity.pdbx_description
1 polymer ?
#
loop_
_entity_poly.entity_id
_entity_poly.type
_entity_poly.pdbx_seq_one_letter_code
_entity_poly.pdbx_strand_id
1 'polypeptide(L)'
;MKVINEVLCSLHGWYLEHIPIDQLQPVVAAERCQPPGYGQLCGCSTQLVSPKIYRDFFLYLDENLFNVYPQRKGMIHLCGAHSQHIPIWRESVSFKAFQLNDRAAKDLEIYF
;
A
#
# COMPACT_ATOMS: atom_id res chain seq x y z
N MET A 1 15.77 7.24 -2.59
CA MET A 1 14.36 6.92 -2.26
C MET A 1 13.39 7.93 -2.86
N LYS A 2 13.54 9.25 -2.63
CA LYS A 2 12.59 10.27 -3.17
C LYS A 2 12.46 10.19 -4.70
N VAL A 3 13.56 10.14 -5.44
CA VAL A 3 13.55 10.08 -6.92
C VAL A 3 12.77 8.86 -7.41
N ILE A 4 12.97 7.70 -6.79
CA ILE A 4 12.22 6.47 -7.16
C ILE A 4 10.72 6.66 -6.88
N ASN A 5 10.37 7.25 -5.75
CA ASN A 5 8.98 7.53 -5.42
C ASN A 5 8.33 8.51 -6.42
N GLU A 6 9.04 9.57 -6.81
CA GLU A 6 8.57 10.53 -7.83
C GLU A 6 8.32 9.84 -9.18
N VAL A 7 9.23 8.96 -9.60
CA VAL A 7 9.06 8.18 -10.83
C VAL A 7 7.83 7.25 -10.72
N LEU A 8 7.68 6.56 -9.60
CA LEU A 8 6.52 5.70 -9.37
C LEU A 8 5.21 6.49 -9.36
N CYS A 9 5.17 7.62 -8.68
CA CYS A 9 3.98 8.50 -8.68
C CYS A 9 3.64 8.99 -10.09
N SER A 10 4.64 9.38 -10.87
CA SER A 10 4.45 9.82 -12.27
C SER A 10 3.94 8.67 -13.15
N LEU A 11 4.48 7.48 -12.99
CA LEU A 11 4.04 6.30 -13.72
C LEU A 11 2.60 5.91 -13.39
N HIS A 12 2.24 5.93 -12.12
CA HIS A 12 0.86 5.66 -11.70
C HIS A 12 -0.11 6.76 -12.18
N GLY A 13 0.31 8.02 -12.17
CA GLY A 13 -0.45 9.11 -12.78
C GLY A 13 -0.71 8.87 -14.27
N TRP A 14 0.32 8.45 -15.00
CA TRP A 14 0.19 8.11 -16.41
C TRP A 14 -0.79 6.94 -16.64
N TYR A 15 -0.76 5.91 -15.78
CA TYR A 15 -1.73 4.80 -15.86
C TYR A 15 -3.15 5.29 -15.68
N LEU A 16 -3.40 6.17 -14.72
CA LEU A 16 -4.72 6.74 -14.45
C LEU A 16 -5.25 7.59 -15.60
N GLU A 17 -4.37 8.22 -16.37
CA GLU A 17 -4.73 9.00 -17.55
C GLU A 17 -5.05 8.15 -18.78
N HIS A 18 -4.44 6.96 -18.90
CA HIS A 18 -4.46 6.16 -20.12
C HIS A 18 -5.22 4.83 -20.00
N ILE A 19 -5.50 4.38 -18.76
CA ILE A 19 -6.18 3.11 -18.50
C ILE A 19 -7.46 3.40 -17.73
N PRO A 20 -8.62 2.89 -18.18
CA PRO A 20 -9.87 3.01 -17.42
C PRO A 20 -9.72 2.48 -16.00
N ILE A 21 -10.28 3.20 -15.03
CA ILE A 21 -10.09 2.90 -13.60
C ILE A 21 -10.58 1.50 -13.20
N ASP A 22 -11.59 0.99 -13.87
CA ASP A 22 -12.13 -0.35 -13.69
C ASP A 22 -11.23 -1.46 -14.27
N GLN A 23 -10.29 -1.09 -15.13
CA GLN A 23 -9.29 -1.99 -15.72
C GLN A 23 -7.92 -1.84 -15.08
N LEU A 24 -7.74 -0.79 -14.27
CA LEU A 24 -6.49 -0.51 -13.61
C LEU A 24 -6.38 -1.36 -12.34
N GLN A 25 -5.76 -2.53 -12.50
CA GLN A 25 -5.32 -3.34 -11.38
C GLN A 25 -3.80 -3.34 -11.33
N PRO A 26 -3.18 -2.71 -10.34
CA PRO A 26 -1.75 -2.86 -10.14
C PRO A 26 -1.49 -4.30 -9.74
N VAL A 27 -0.89 -5.02 -10.66
CA VAL A 27 -0.80 -6.48 -10.59
C VAL A 27 0.40 -6.90 -9.78
N VAL A 28 0.17 -7.54 -8.67
CA VAL A 28 1.14 -8.46 -8.07
C VAL A 28 0.68 -9.91 -8.25
N ALA A 29 -0.60 -10.16 -8.42
CA ALA A 29 -1.16 -11.45 -8.82
C ALA A 29 -2.58 -11.27 -9.36
N ALA A 30 -2.97 -12.12 -10.31
CA ALA A 30 -4.25 -12.05 -11.02
C ALA A 30 -5.50 -12.17 -10.11
N GLU A 31 -5.33 -12.60 -8.88
CA GLU A 31 -6.42 -12.84 -7.92
C GLU A 31 -6.60 -11.70 -6.91
N ARG A 32 -5.86 -10.60 -7.06
CA ARG A 32 -5.94 -9.48 -6.13
C ARG A 32 -6.97 -8.47 -6.57
N CYS A 33 -8.02 -8.35 -5.79
CA CYS A 33 -9.04 -7.33 -5.98
C CYS A 33 -8.74 -6.14 -5.07
N GLN A 34 -8.63 -4.95 -5.66
CA GLN A 34 -8.55 -3.71 -4.90
C GLN A 34 -9.83 -2.90 -5.09
N PRO A 35 -10.21 -2.09 -4.10
CA PRO A 35 -11.32 -1.16 -4.28
C PRO A 35 -11.05 -0.18 -5.42
N PRO A 36 -12.04 0.13 -6.27
CA PRO A 36 -11.85 1.08 -7.35
C PRO A 36 -11.33 2.44 -6.87
N GLY A 37 -10.35 2.98 -7.57
CA GLY A 37 -9.75 4.27 -7.24
C GLY A 37 -8.74 4.25 -6.09
N TYR A 38 -8.41 3.07 -5.54
CA TYR A 38 -7.35 2.91 -4.55
C TYR A 38 -6.02 2.58 -5.22
N GLY A 39 -4.93 3.09 -4.64
CA GLY A 39 -3.60 2.62 -4.95
C GLY A 39 -3.31 1.26 -4.30
N GLN A 40 -2.30 0.57 -4.78
CA GLN A 40 -1.84 -0.67 -4.19
C GLN A 40 -0.34 -0.65 -3.97
N LEU A 41 0.08 -1.16 -2.80
CA LEU A 41 1.47 -1.41 -2.45
C LEU A 41 1.68 -2.87 -2.07
N CYS A 42 2.86 -3.39 -2.37
CA CYS A 42 3.34 -4.63 -1.81
C CYS A 42 4.27 -4.33 -0.62
N GLY A 43 3.75 -4.49 0.58
CA GLY A 43 4.43 -4.16 1.82
C GLY A 43 5.21 -5.33 2.46
N CYS A 44 5.41 -6.44 1.76
CA CYS A 44 6.01 -7.65 2.35
C CYS A 44 7.40 -7.40 2.96
N SER A 45 8.21 -6.51 2.38
CA SER A 45 9.55 -6.19 2.88
C SER A 45 9.54 -5.36 4.17
N THR A 46 8.43 -4.74 4.53
CA THR A 46 8.36 -3.89 5.73
C THR A 46 8.55 -4.67 7.03
N GLN A 47 8.34 -6.01 7.00
CA GLN A 47 8.66 -6.86 8.15
C GLN A 47 10.12 -6.78 8.61
N LEU A 48 11.03 -6.37 7.72
CA LEU A 48 12.46 -6.29 7.98
C LEU A 48 12.90 -4.94 8.60
N VAL A 49 12.00 -3.97 8.69
CA VAL A 49 12.32 -2.65 9.23
C VAL A 49 11.57 -2.38 10.53
N SER A 50 12.20 -1.61 11.42
CA SER A 50 11.55 -1.23 12.66
C SER A 50 10.42 -0.21 12.41
N PRO A 51 9.43 -0.12 13.31
CA PRO A 51 8.36 0.88 13.22
C PRO A 51 8.88 2.31 13.11
N LYS A 52 9.96 2.61 13.85
CA LYS A 52 10.59 3.94 13.79
C LYS A 52 11.17 4.24 12.41
N ILE A 53 11.92 3.31 11.83
CA ILE A 53 12.50 3.47 10.49
C ILE A 53 11.39 3.59 9.45
N TYR A 54 10.36 2.77 9.54
CA TYR A 54 9.24 2.84 8.62
C TYR A 54 8.54 4.22 8.69
N ARG A 55 8.21 4.69 9.89
CA ARG A 55 7.57 6.01 10.09
C ARG A 55 8.41 7.16 9.56
N ASP A 56 9.73 7.14 9.85
CA ASP A 56 10.62 8.27 9.55
C ASP A 56 10.99 8.33 8.05
N PHE A 57 11.05 7.19 7.34
CA PHE A 57 11.63 7.11 6.01
C PHE A 57 10.72 6.55 4.91
N PHE A 58 9.67 5.82 5.24
CA PHE A 58 8.85 5.11 4.24
C PHE A 58 7.40 5.55 4.21
N LEU A 59 6.78 5.78 5.35
CA LEU A 59 5.35 6.08 5.44
C LEU A 59 4.91 7.18 4.47
N TYR A 60 5.64 8.31 4.44
CA TYR A 60 5.30 9.43 3.57
C TYR A 60 5.45 9.10 2.08
N LEU A 61 6.33 8.16 1.71
CA LEU A 61 6.49 7.71 0.33
C LEU A 61 5.29 6.89 -0.12
N ASP A 62 4.82 6.01 0.76
CA ASP A 62 3.64 5.19 0.51
C ASP A 62 2.39 6.07 0.40
N GLU A 63 2.25 7.04 1.30
CA GLU A 63 1.14 8.01 1.25
C GLU A 63 1.18 8.89 0.01
N ASN A 64 2.35 9.30 -0.45
CA ASN A 64 2.51 10.03 -1.71
C ASN A 64 1.99 9.23 -2.90
N LEU A 65 2.29 7.93 -2.96
CA LEU A 65 1.78 7.06 -4.01
C LEU A 65 0.25 6.95 -3.95
N PHE A 66 -0.32 6.75 -2.77
CA PHE A 66 -1.77 6.70 -2.61
C PHE A 66 -2.46 8.00 -2.99
N ASN A 67 -1.81 9.15 -2.76
CA ASN A 67 -2.35 10.46 -3.13
C ASN A 67 -2.48 10.70 -4.63
N VAL A 68 -1.81 9.90 -5.47
CA VAL A 68 -1.97 9.93 -6.93
C VAL A 68 -3.36 9.42 -7.34
N TYR A 69 -3.96 8.53 -6.55
CA TYR A 69 -5.24 7.89 -6.87
C TYR A 69 -6.44 8.76 -6.49
N PRO A 70 -7.58 8.64 -7.22
CA PRO A 70 -8.75 9.51 -7.02
C PRO A 70 -9.28 9.52 -5.59
N GLN A 71 -9.24 8.37 -4.89
CA GLN A 71 -9.70 8.25 -3.51
C GLN A 71 -8.65 8.70 -2.48
N ARG A 72 -7.40 8.95 -2.92
CA ARG A 72 -6.23 9.22 -2.06
C ARG A 72 -6.07 8.19 -0.95
N LYS A 73 -6.39 6.93 -1.28
CA LYS A 73 -6.38 5.80 -0.37
C LYS A 73 -5.65 4.64 -1.02
N GLY A 74 -5.18 3.73 -0.21
CA GLY A 74 -4.46 2.57 -0.68
C GLY A 74 -4.80 1.30 0.04
N MET A 75 -4.55 0.23 -0.68
CA MET A 75 -4.52 -1.13 -0.17
C MET A 75 -3.07 -1.58 -0.09
N ILE A 76 -2.68 -2.16 1.04
CA ILE A 76 -1.37 -2.78 1.20
C ILE A 76 -1.50 -4.30 1.23
N HIS A 77 -0.69 -4.97 0.40
CA HIS A 77 -0.54 -6.42 0.43
C HIS A 77 0.58 -6.82 1.38
N LEU A 78 0.30 -7.78 2.26
CA LEU A 78 1.23 -8.24 3.30
C LEU A 78 1.33 -9.76 3.30
N CYS A 79 2.56 -10.26 3.23
CA CYS A 79 2.94 -11.63 3.56
C CYS A 79 3.87 -11.59 4.77
N GLY A 80 3.75 -12.54 5.70
CA GLY A 80 4.60 -12.57 6.89
C GLY A 80 4.04 -11.78 8.07
N ALA A 81 4.90 -11.51 9.07
CA ALA A 81 4.50 -10.84 10.31
C ALA A 81 4.74 -9.34 10.23
N HIS A 82 3.67 -8.56 10.37
CA HIS A 82 3.70 -7.09 10.28
C HIS A 82 3.02 -6.40 11.46
N SER A 83 2.73 -7.12 12.54
CA SER A 83 1.99 -6.60 13.70
C SER A 83 2.61 -5.32 14.28
N GLN A 84 3.93 -5.16 14.18
CA GLN A 84 4.65 -3.98 14.66
C GLN A 84 4.28 -2.69 13.91
N HIS A 85 3.76 -2.76 12.68
CA HIS A 85 3.42 -1.60 11.87
C HIS A 85 1.93 -1.23 11.93
N ILE A 86 1.08 -2.10 12.43
CA ILE A 86 -0.37 -1.89 12.48
C ILE A 86 -0.76 -0.55 13.13
N PRO A 87 -0.17 -0.15 14.28
CA PRO A 87 -0.50 1.14 14.88
C PRO A 87 -0.26 2.32 13.93
N ILE A 88 0.84 2.29 13.16
CA ILE A 88 1.18 3.35 12.20
C ILE A 88 0.13 3.41 11.08
N TRP A 89 -0.22 2.27 10.49
CA TRP A 89 -1.20 2.22 9.41
C TRP A 89 -2.61 2.60 9.86
N ARG A 90 -2.98 2.27 11.10
CA ARG A 90 -4.28 2.67 11.68
C ARG A 90 -4.40 4.17 11.90
N GLU A 91 -3.32 4.84 12.22
CA GLU A 91 -3.27 6.30 12.36
C GLU A 91 -3.31 7.02 11.01
N SER A 92 -2.83 6.39 9.95
CA SER A 92 -2.80 6.98 8.61
C SER A 92 -4.19 7.02 7.97
N VAL A 93 -4.53 8.15 7.38
CA VAL A 93 -5.79 8.33 6.63
C VAL A 93 -5.76 7.65 5.27
N SER A 94 -4.59 7.32 4.78
CA SER A 94 -4.39 6.76 3.44
C SER A 94 -4.50 5.23 3.39
N PHE A 95 -4.14 4.53 4.46
CA PHE A 95 -4.23 3.07 4.53
C PHE A 95 -5.65 2.64 4.91
N LYS A 96 -6.41 2.09 3.96
CA LYS A 96 -7.83 1.75 4.15
C LYS A 96 -8.19 0.32 3.82
N ALA A 97 -7.32 -0.41 3.15
CA ALA A 97 -7.54 -1.80 2.83
C ALA A 97 -6.25 -2.60 3.04
N PHE A 98 -6.41 -3.82 3.51
CA PHE A 98 -5.31 -4.76 3.74
C PHE A 98 -5.63 -6.07 3.04
N GLN A 99 -4.70 -6.52 2.21
CA GLN A 99 -4.75 -7.88 1.68
C GLN A 99 -3.71 -8.72 2.41
N LEU A 100 -4.18 -9.65 3.20
CA LEU A 100 -3.35 -10.43 4.11
C LEU A 100 -3.17 -11.86 3.59
N ASN A 101 -1.93 -12.30 3.50
CA ASN A 101 -1.56 -13.65 3.13
C ASN A 101 -0.73 -14.31 4.21
N ASP A 102 -0.63 -15.62 4.16
CA ASP A 102 0.22 -16.44 5.01
C ASP A 102 0.09 -16.10 6.51
N ARG A 103 1.21 -15.73 7.11
CA ARG A 103 1.26 -15.39 8.53
C ARG A 103 0.50 -14.10 8.86
N ALA A 104 0.45 -13.14 7.95
CA ALA A 104 -0.33 -11.92 8.16
C ALA A 104 -1.82 -12.22 8.34
N ALA A 105 -2.35 -13.22 7.66
CA ALA A 105 -3.75 -13.63 7.79
C ALA A 105 -4.08 -14.29 9.14
N LYS A 106 -3.09 -14.86 9.82
CA LYS A 106 -3.27 -15.45 11.16
C LYS A 106 -3.45 -14.40 12.25
N ASP A 107 -2.93 -13.21 12.02
CA ASP A 107 -3.00 -12.09 12.95
C ASP A 107 -4.18 -11.14 12.62
N LEU A 108 -5.20 -11.65 11.91
CA LEU A 108 -6.31 -10.86 11.35
C LEU A 108 -6.99 -9.96 12.40
N GLU A 109 -7.20 -10.47 13.62
CA GLU A 109 -7.85 -9.73 14.69
C GLU A 109 -7.09 -8.47 15.10
N ILE A 110 -5.77 -8.43 14.91
CA ILE A 110 -4.93 -7.30 15.28
C ILE A 110 -5.12 -6.14 14.28
N TYR A 111 -5.49 -6.44 13.02
CA TYR A 111 -5.69 -5.43 11.97
C TYR A 111 -7.01 -4.66 12.10
N PHE A 112 -7.95 -5.21 12.82
CA PHE A 112 -9.30 -4.67 13.00
C PHE A 112 -9.64 -4.45 14.47
#